data_debc18a21980fe137f191c35d072c0f7
#
_entry.id   debc18a21980fe137f191c35d072c0f7
#
_cell.length_a   1.000
_cell.length_b   1.000
_cell.length_c   1.000
_cell.angle_alpha   90.00
_cell.angle_beta   90.00
_cell.angle_gamma   90.00
#
_symmetry.space_group_name_H-M   'P 1'
#
loop_
_entity.id
_entity.type
_entity.pdbx_description
1 polymer ?
#
loop_
_entity_poly.entity_id
_entity_poly.type
_entity_poly.pdbx_seq_one_letter_code
_entity_poly.pdbx_strand_id
1 'polypeptide(L)'
;VGFSITPEDTLIIFDEIQEIPKALTSLKYFYEQLPEYHIMCAGSLLGITLHNGTNFPVGKVNFMNLYPMTFTEFLIANQKQELADLIQNKNQDKILLTSFKQTYIDMLKLYFFVGGMPEAVLTWIETKDFSLVRKIQKEILIAYENDISKHASKESVNKIKMIWQSIPSQLAKENKKFIYGLVKQGARAREYESSINWLKDAGLLYKIHRITKPNLPLKSYEDLSAFKIYIHDIGLLCSLSGLSAKTLLENDRLFTEFKGSLTEQYVLQELIAECETIPFYWSNDTSTAELDFIVQFDDKIVPIEVKATTNLQAKSLKQFIQKNNTELAFRFSLADYKENEIIKDIPLYDMPIVKFYGETCSCGI
;
A
#
# COMPACT_ATOMS: atom_id res chain seq x y z
N VAL A 1 21.76 2.50 -34.62
CA VAL A 1 21.27 1.22 -34.08
C VAL A 1 20.96 0.37 -35.29
N GLY A 2 21.65 -0.79 -35.49
CA GLY A 2 21.62 -1.59 -36.73
C GLY A 2 20.44 -2.56 -36.85
N PHE A 3 19.31 -2.33 -36.15
CA PHE A 3 18.15 -3.19 -36.20
C PHE A 3 16.95 -2.45 -36.78
N SER A 4 16.15 -3.14 -37.60
CA SER A 4 14.84 -2.66 -38.02
C SER A 4 13.88 -2.75 -36.82
N ILE A 5 13.15 -1.68 -36.58
CA ILE A 5 12.05 -1.65 -35.60
C ILE A 5 10.78 -1.95 -36.38
N THR A 6 10.08 -3.04 -36.04
CA THR A 6 8.84 -3.47 -36.68
C THR A 6 7.72 -3.50 -35.64
N PRO A 7 6.47 -3.12 -36.00
CA PRO A 7 5.37 -3.08 -35.06
C PRO A 7 5.01 -4.46 -34.47
N GLU A 8 5.23 -5.53 -35.22
CA GLU A 8 4.76 -6.89 -34.93
C GLU A 8 5.58 -7.59 -33.83
N ASP A 9 6.86 -7.23 -33.68
CA ASP A 9 7.80 -7.95 -32.82
C ASP A 9 8.65 -7.05 -31.91
N THR A 10 8.41 -5.73 -31.93
CA THR A 10 9.23 -4.77 -31.20
C THR A 10 8.40 -4.00 -30.16
N LEU A 11 8.80 -4.06 -28.89
CA LEU A 11 8.34 -3.18 -27.84
C LEU A 11 9.39 -2.07 -27.60
N ILE A 12 8.97 -0.83 -27.74
CA ILE A 12 9.82 0.32 -27.43
C ILE A 12 9.64 0.70 -25.97
N ILE A 13 10.72 0.71 -25.18
CA ILE A 13 10.68 1.06 -23.76
C ILE A 13 11.49 2.35 -23.54
N PHE A 14 10.84 3.37 -22.97
CA PHE A 14 11.47 4.58 -22.47
C PHE A 14 11.54 4.49 -20.95
N ASP A 15 12.73 4.29 -20.42
CA ASP A 15 12.99 4.28 -18.99
C ASP A 15 13.32 5.70 -18.51
N GLU A 16 12.92 6.04 -17.28
CA GLU A 16 13.06 7.38 -16.67
C GLU A 16 12.63 8.52 -17.62
N ILE A 17 11.48 8.36 -18.26
CA ILE A 17 11.02 9.27 -19.34
C ILE A 17 10.88 10.72 -18.85
N GLN A 18 10.67 10.95 -17.55
CA GLN A 18 10.57 12.28 -16.96
C GLN A 18 11.88 13.09 -17.03
N GLU A 19 13.03 12.44 -17.19
CA GLU A 19 14.31 13.14 -17.34
C GLU A 19 14.39 13.89 -18.68
N ILE A 20 13.55 13.52 -19.66
CA ILE A 20 13.52 14.14 -20.99
C ILE A 20 12.09 14.63 -21.31
N PRO A 21 11.72 15.89 -20.97
CA PRO A 21 10.37 16.42 -21.19
C PRO A 21 9.88 16.31 -22.65
N LYS A 22 10.81 16.38 -23.63
CA LYS A 22 10.48 16.19 -25.05
C LYS A 22 10.04 14.75 -25.36
N ALA A 23 10.56 13.76 -24.67
CA ALA A 23 10.15 12.36 -24.83
C ALA A 23 8.70 12.17 -24.36
N LEU A 24 8.31 12.76 -23.21
CA LEU A 24 6.91 12.78 -22.76
C LEU A 24 5.98 13.39 -23.82
N THR A 25 6.37 14.53 -24.40
CA THR A 25 5.57 15.18 -25.45
C THR A 25 5.49 14.32 -26.72
N SER A 26 6.52 13.52 -27.03
CA SER A 26 6.54 12.67 -28.23
C SER A 26 5.54 11.52 -28.20
N LEU A 27 5.09 11.08 -27.01
CA LEU A 27 4.06 10.04 -26.87
C LEU A 27 2.77 10.39 -27.62
N LYS A 28 2.42 11.69 -27.71
CA LYS A 28 1.31 12.15 -28.52
C LYS A 28 1.46 11.77 -29.98
N TYR A 29 2.67 11.97 -30.54
CA TYR A 29 2.94 11.69 -31.95
C TYR A 29 2.97 10.20 -32.26
N PHE A 30 3.47 9.39 -31.36
CA PHE A 30 3.36 7.94 -31.50
C PHE A 30 1.91 7.50 -31.55
N TYR A 31 1.08 7.97 -30.62
CA TYR A 31 -0.35 7.65 -30.62
C TYR A 31 -1.09 8.09 -31.90
N GLU A 32 -0.75 9.28 -32.44
CA GLU A 32 -1.47 9.87 -33.59
C GLU A 32 -0.94 9.42 -34.95
N GLN A 33 0.36 9.14 -35.07
CA GLN A 33 1.02 8.91 -36.35
C GLN A 33 1.57 7.48 -36.51
N LEU A 34 1.81 6.78 -35.41
CA LEU A 34 2.40 5.44 -35.39
C LEU A 34 1.68 4.53 -34.38
N PRO A 35 0.33 4.41 -34.46
CA PRO A 35 -0.48 3.68 -33.46
C PRO A 35 -0.19 2.17 -33.45
N GLU A 36 0.44 1.66 -34.49
CA GLU A 36 0.81 0.24 -34.61
C GLU A 36 2.02 -0.14 -33.75
N TYR A 37 2.82 0.83 -33.28
CA TYR A 37 3.97 0.55 -32.43
C TYR A 37 3.59 0.43 -30.96
N HIS A 38 4.09 -0.59 -30.31
CA HIS A 38 3.91 -0.82 -28.89
C HIS A 38 4.94 -0.04 -28.08
N ILE A 39 4.48 0.88 -27.21
CA ILE A 39 5.35 1.74 -26.43
C ILE A 39 5.01 1.61 -24.96
N MET A 40 6.03 1.38 -24.14
CA MET A 40 5.95 1.41 -22.68
C MET A 40 6.90 2.49 -22.16
N CYS A 41 6.45 3.23 -21.15
CA CYS A 41 7.27 4.26 -20.50
C CYS A 41 7.27 4.01 -19.00
N ALA A 42 8.44 4.08 -18.40
CA ALA A 42 8.61 4.01 -16.97
C ALA A 42 9.16 5.33 -16.41
N GLY A 43 8.80 5.64 -15.18
CA GLY A 43 9.33 6.79 -14.47
C GLY A 43 8.93 6.80 -13.01
N SER A 44 9.92 6.91 -12.12
CA SER A 44 9.73 6.83 -10.66
C SER A 44 9.05 8.07 -10.06
N LEU A 45 9.17 9.25 -10.72
CA LEU A 45 8.67 10.54 -10.24
C LEU A 45 7.69 11.20 -11.22
N LEU A 46 6.97 10.41 -12.01
CA LEU A 46 6.01 10.93 -12.98
C LEU A 46 4.98 11.84 -12.36
N GLY A 47 4.43 11.50 -11.19
CA GLY A 47 3.46 12.34 -10.48
C GLY A 47 3.96 13.75 -10.20
N ILE A 48 5.24 13.89 -9.80
CA ILE A 48 5.85 15.21 -9.53
C ILE A 48 6.09 15.97 -10.83
N THR A 49 6.59 15.30 -11.85
CA THR A 49 6.93 15.95 -13.14
C THR A 49 5.68 16.46 -13.86
N LEU A 50 4.56 15.74 -13.75
CA LEU A 50 3.29 16.15 -14.33
C LEU A 50 2.78 17.48 -13.76
N HIS A 51 3.09 17.80 -12.51
CA HIS A 51 2.73 19.07 -11.86
C HIS A 51 3.60 20.25 -12.30
N ASN A 52 4.78 20.00 -12.89
CA ASN A 52 5.75 21.04 -13.26
C ASN A 52 5.55 21.62 -14.68
N GLY A 53 4.35 21.50 -15.26
CA GLY A 53 4.00 22.20 -16.52
C GLY A 53 4.52 21.53 -17.79
N THR A 54 4.85 20.24 -17.77
CA THR A 54 5.14 19.46 -18.96
C THR A 54 3.86 19.26 -19.78
N ASN A 55 3.94 19.39 -21.11
CA ASN A 55 2.85 19.07 -22.04
C ASN A 55 2.60 17.56 -22.07
N PHE A 56 1.93 17.06 -21.05
CA PHE A 56 1.59 15.64 -20.95
C PHE A 56 0.45 15.31 -21.96
N PRO A 57 0.55 14.21 -22.71
CA PRO A 57 -0.45 13.84 -23.72
C PRO A 57 -1.71 13.25 -23.08
N VAL A 58 -2.54 14.09 -22.47
CA VAL A 58 -3.81 13.70 -21.84
C VAL A 58 -4.70 12.92 -22.82
N GLY A 59 -5.23 11.79 -22.38
CA GLY A 59 -6.11 10.93 -23.18
C GLY A 59 -5.40 10.13 -24.29
N LYS A 60 -4.04 10.12 -24.34
CA LYS A 60 -3.24 9.43 -25.35
C LYS A 60 -2.36 8.32 -24.74
N VAL A 61 -2.42 8.13 -23.43
CA VAL A 61 -1.67 7.12 -22.68
C VAL A 61 -2.54 6.49 -21.63
N ASN A 62 -2.30 5.22 -21.35
CA ASN A 62 -2.87 4.50 -20.23
C ASN A 62 -1.84 4.47 -19.09
N PHE A 63 -2.31 4.71 -17.87
CA PHE A 63 -1.47 4.61 -16.70
C PHE A 63 -1.54 3.21 -16.11
N MET A 64 -0.38 2.70 -15.69
CA MET A 64 -0.25 1.48 -14.90
C MET A 64 0.59 1.80 -13.68
N ASN A 65 0.11 1.44 -12.49
CA ASN A 65 0.87 1.57 -11.26
C ASN A 65 1.62 0.29 -10.97
N LEU A 66 2.92 0.39 -10.71
CA LEU A 66 3.73 -0.73 -10.24
C LEU A 66 3.89 -0.59 -8.72
N TYR A 67 3.22 -1.46 -7.98
CA TYR A 67 3.31 -1.51 -6.53
C TYR A 67 4.47 -2.41 -6.08
N PRO A 68 4.93 -2.31 -4.83
CA PRO A 68 5.75 -3.36 -4.23
C PRO A 68 5.06 -4.71 -4.34
N MET A 69 5.82 -5.79 -4.46
CA MET A 69 5.27 -7.15 -4.58
C MET A 69 4.30 -7.44 -3.44
N THR A 70 3.13 -7.97 -3.78
CA THR A 70 2.14 -8.42 -2.82
C THR A 70 2.61 -9.66 -2.07
N PHE A 71 1.92 -10.05 -1.01
CA PHE A 71 2.24 -11.29 -0.29
C PHE A 71 2.15 -12.52 -1.21
N THR A 72 1.18 -12.53 -2.12
CA THR A 72 1.02 -13.62 -3.09
C THR A 72 2.22 -13.70 -4.05
N GLU A 73 2.65 -12.57 -4.60
CA GLU A 73 3.84 -12.50 -5.47
C GLU A 73 5.11 -12.87 -4.70
N PHE A 74 5.21 -12.50 -3.42
CA PHE A 74 6.30 -12.91 -2.55
C PHE A 74 6.33 -14.43 -2.33
N LEU A 75 5.18 -15.08 -2.17
CA LEU A 75 5.09 -16.54 -2.09
C LEU A 75 5.61 -17.19 -3.39
N ILE A 76 5.16 -16.70 -4.55
CA ILE A 76 5.60 -17.18 -5.87
C ILE A 76 7.11 -17.05 -6.01
N ALA A 77 7.66 -15.87 -5.71
CA ALA A 77 9.10 -15.61 -5.75
C ALA A 77 9.91 -16.54 -4.83
N ASN A 78 9.34 -16.95 -3.70
CA ASN A 78 9.94 -17.93 -2.79
C ASN A 78 9.63 -19.40 -3.14
N GLN A 79 9.21 -19.70 -4.39
CA GLN A 79 8.91 -21.04 -4.87
C GLN A 79 7.78 -21.74 -4.09
N LYS A 80 6.79 -20.95 -3.65
CA LYS A 80 5.57 -21.41 -2.96
C LYS A 80 4.32 -21.19 -3.81
N GLN A 81 4.42 -21.54 -5.11
CA GLN A 81 3.33 -21.36 -6.08
C GLN A 81 2.02 -21.99 -5.59
N GLU A 82 2.07 -23.23 -5.07
CA GLU A 82 0.89 -23.93 -4.59
C GLU A 82 0.16 -23.17 -3.46
N LEU A 83 0.91 -22.52 -2.55
CA LEU A 83 0.32 -21.70 -1.50
C LEU A 83 -0.30 -20.41 -2.08
N ALA A 84 0.36 -19.81 -3.06
CA ALA A 84 -0.18 -18.64 -3.76
C ALA A 84 -1.49 -18.99 -4.50
N ASP A 85 -1.51 -20.09 -5.22
CA ASP A 85 -2.69 -20.56 -5.97
C ASP A 85 -3.88 -20.83 -5.02
N LEU A 86 -3.61 -21.37 -3.83
CA LEU A 86 -4.66 -21.61 -2.83
C LEU A 86 -5.36 -20.33 -2.37
N ILE A 87 -4.61 -19.25 -2.09
CA ILE A 87 -5.20 -17.98 -1.65
C ILE A 87 -5.76 -17.13 -2.80
N GLN A 88 -5.31 -17.36 -4.04
CA GLN A 88 -5.85 -16.70 -5.23
C GLN A 88 -7.11 -17.34 -5.79
N ASN A 89 -7.49 -18.52 -5.32
CA ASN A 89 -8.65 -19.21 -5.82
C ASN A 89 -9.94 -18.65 -5.20
N LYS A 90 -10.86 -18.15 -6.01
CA LYS A 90 -12.18 -17.67 -5.56
C LYS A 90 -12.98 -18.73 -4.79
N ASN A 91 -12.85 -20.00 -5.18
CA ASN A 91 -13.51 -21.15 -4.55
C ASN A 91 -12.56 -21.90 -3.62
N GLN A 92 -11.87 -21.20 -2.75
CA GLN A 92 -10.87 -21.76 -1.85
C GLN A 92 -11.41 -22.90 -1.00
N ASP A 93 -10.61 -23.95 -0.86
CA ASP A 93 -10.80 -24.94 0.20
C ASP A 93 -10.28 -24.41 1.53
N LYS A 94 -11.18 -23.92 2.38
CA LYS A 94 -10.84 -23.32 3.67
C LYS A 94 -10.19 -24.32 4.64
N ILE A 95 -10.49 -25.62 4.51
CA ILE A 95 -9.89 -26.68 5.33
C ILE A 95 -8.44 -26.86 4.91
N LEU A 96 -8.19 -26.94 3.61
CA LEU A 96 -6.84 -27.05 3.06
C LEU A 96 -6.00 -25.82 3.38
N LEU A 97 -6.56 -24.63 3.24
CA LEU A 97 -5.91 -23.37 3.61
C LEU A 97 -5.49 -23.37 5.11
N THR A 98 -6.38 -23.80 5.99
CA THR A 98 -6.11 -23.90 7.43
C THR A 98 -5.03 -24.93 7.75
N SER A 99 -4.91 -26.01 6.98
CA SER A 99 -3.86 -27.03 7.16
C SER A 99 -2.44 -26.46 6.96
N PHE A 100 -2.29 -25.41 6.14
CA PHE A 100 -1.03 -24.72 5.91
C PHE A 100 -0.85 -23.44 6.75
N LYS A 101 -1.72 -23.19 7.72
CA LYS A 101 -1.74 -21.97 8.52
C LYS A 101 -0.36 -21.56 9.07
N GLN A 102 0.37 -22.49 9.68
CA GLN A 102 1.68 -22.16 10.26
C GLN A 102 2.67 -21.73 9.20
N THR A 103 2.68 -22.41 8.05
CA THR A 103 3.55 -22.04 6.92
C THR A 103 3.20 -20.64 6.40
N TYR A 104 1.91 -20.30 6.27
CA TYR A 104 1.49 -18.94 5.88
C TYR A 104 1.92 -17.89 6.90
N ILE A 105 1.76 -18.16 8.20
CA ILE A 105 2.16 -17.22 9.27
C ILE A 105 3.68 -16.99 9.22
N ASP A 106 4.48 -18.03 9.02
CA ASP A 106 5.94 -17.91 8.94
C ASP A 106 6.37 -17.12 7.70
N MET A 107 5.72 -17.37 6.56
CA MET A 107 5.94 -16.60 5.34
C MET A 107 5.47 -15.15 5.48
N LEU A 108 4.37 -14.90 6.18
CA LEU A 108 3.87 -13.55 6.44
C LEU A 108 4.81 -12.75 7.36
N LYS A 109 5.35 -13.39 8.40
CA LYS A 109 6.39 -12.78 9.26
C LYS A 109 7.64 -12.43 8.45
N LEU A 110 8.05 -13.34 7.57
CA LEU A 110 9.18 -13.12 6.66
C LEU A 110 8.91 -11.95 5.72
N TYR A 111 7.72 -11.89 5.12
CA TYR A 111 7.30 -10.79 4.26
C TYR A 111 7.27 -9.45 5.01
N PHE A 112 6.84 -9.42 6.25
CA PHE A 112 6.89 -8.19 7.06
C PHE A 112 8.32 -7.66 7.24
N PHE A 113 9.32 -8.55 7.30
CA PHE A 113 10.71 -8.14 7.38
C PHE A 113 11.31 -7.76 6.03
N VAL A 114 11.12 -8.59 5.01
CA VAL A 114 11.72 -8.42 3.68
C VAL A 114 11.00 -7.32 2.90
N GLY A 115 9.67 -7.27 3.00
CA GLY A 115 8.82 -6.41 2.19
C GLY A 115 8.61 -6.91 0.77
N GLY A 116 8.02 -6.04 -0.05
CA GLY A 116 7.74 -6.28 -1.46
C GLY A 116 8.70 -5.58 -2.43
N MET A 117 9.77 -4.93 -1.94
CA MET A 117 10.75 -4.30 -2.84
C MET A 117 11.55 -5.38 -3.59
N PRO A 118 11.53 -5.41 -4.95
CA PRO A 118 12.09 -6.52 -5.73
C PRO A 118 13.54 -6.86 -5.40
N GLU A 119 14.40 -5.86 -5.22
CA GLU A 119 15.81 -6.06 -4.88
C GLU A 119 15.98 -6.70 -3.50
N ALA A 120 15.17 -6.30 -2.52
CA ALA A 120 15.18 -6.89 -1.18
C ALA A 120 14.69 -8.36 -1.21
N VAL A 121 13.66 -8.63 -2.00
CA VAL A 121 13.11 -9.99 -2.21
C VAL A 121 14.14 -10.88 -2.91
N LEU A 122 14.78 -10.40 -3.97
CA LEU A 122 15.84 -11.12 -4.69
C LEU A 122 17.01 -11.45 -3.77
N THR A 123 17.49 -10.45 -3.02
CA THR A 123 18.58 -10.63 -2.04
C THR A 123 18.23 -11.72 -1.03
N TRP A 124 16.99 -11.73 -0.52
CA TRP A 124 16.53 -12.81 0.37
C TRP A 124 16.54 -14.18 -0.32
N ILE A 125 16.05 -14.27 -1.55
CA ILE A 125 15.96 -15.53 -2.28
C ILE A 125 17.35 -16.13 -2.49
N GLU A 126 18.32 -15.32 -2.87
CA GLU A 126 19.67 -15.74 -3.21
C GLU A 126 20.53 -16.06 -1.97
N THR A 127 20.38 -15.29 -0.88
CA THR A 127 21.34 -15.33 0.22
C THR A 127 20.77 -15.91 1.51
N LYS A 128 19.45 -15.82 1.74
CA LYS A 128 18.78 -16.11 3.01
C LYS A 128 19.38 -15.34 4.21
N ASP A 129 20.05 -14.22 3.95
CA ASP A 129 20.73 -13.41 4.96
C ASP A 129 19.95 -12.11 5.24
N PHE A 130 19.37 -12.03 6.44
CA PHE A 130 18.62 -10.86 6.91
C PHE A 130 19.47 -9.58 6.99
N SER A 131 20.78 -9.71 7.20
CA SER A 131 21.68 -8.55 7.29
C SER A 131 21.87 -7.92 5.93
N LEU A 132 21.98 -8.73 4.87
CA LEU A 132 22.06 -8.25 3.50
C LEU A 132 20.75 -7.63 3.05
N VAL A 133 19.61 -8.26 3.32
CA VAL A 133 18.29 -7.67 3.06
C VAL A 133 18.17 -6.29 3.74
N ARG A 134 18.55 -6.18 5.01
CA ARG A 134 18.52 -4.91 5.75
C ARG A 134 19.44 -3.86 5.12
N LYS A 135 20.59 -4.28 4.59
CA LYS A 135 21.50 -3.39 3.88
C LYS A 135 20.83 -2.81 2.64
N ILE A 136 20.22 -3.64 1.79
CA ILE A 136 19.48 -3.21 0.59
C ILE A 136 18.34 -2.25 0.96
N GLN A 137 17.53 -2.60 1.96
CA GLN A 137 16.45 -1.70 2.40
C GLN A 137 16.96 -0.32 2.84
N LYS A 138 18.10 -0.26 3.54
CA LYS A 138 18.73 1.02 3.90
C LYS A 138 19.25 1.79 2.68
N GLU A 139 19.81 1.10 1.70
CA GLU A 139 20.27 1.71 0.45
C GLU A 139 19.10 2.31 -0.33
N ILE A 140 17.95 1.61 -0.41
CA ILE A 140 16.71 2.13 -1.00
C ILE A 140 16.23 3.39 -0.26
N LEU A 141 16.19 3.37 1.07
CA LEU A 141 15.78 4.53 1.87
C LEU A 141 16.71 5.74 1.67
N ILE A 142 18.02 5.50 1.56
CA ILE A 142 19.02 6.55 1.23
C ILE A 142 18.79 7.08 -0.18
N ALA A 143 18.51 6.22 -1.16
CA ALA A 143 18.20 6.63 -2.52
C ALA A 143 16.99 7.57 -2.55
N TYR A 144 15.91 7.25 -1.84
CA TYR A 144 14.73 8.14 -1.71
C TYR A 144 15.06 9.49 -1.05
N GLU A 145 15.90 9.51 -0.02
CA GLU A 145 16.34 10.77 0.58
C GLU A 145 17.19 11.62 -0.37
N ASN A 146 17.96 10.98 -1.26
CA ASN A 146 18.71 11.66 -2.32
C ASN A 146 17.77 12.21 -3.40
N ASP A 147 16.76 11.46 -3.81
CA ASP A 147 15.75 11.89 -4.78
C ASP A 147 14.93 13.08 -4.24
N ILE A 148 14.56 13.05 -2.96
CA ILE A 148 13.95 14.20 -2.29
C ILE A 148 14.86 15.42 -2.42
N SER A 149 16.17 15.25 -2.19
CA SER A 149 17.15 16.36 -2.25
C SER A 149 17.36 16.89 -3.67
N LYS A 150 17.26 16.01 -4.70
CA LYS A 150 17.43 16.33 -6.11
C LYS A 150 16.21 17.05 -6.71
N HIS A 151 15.00 16.58 -6.38
CA HIS A 151 13.77 16.94 -7.10
C HIS A 151 12.86 17.89 -6.33
N ALA A 152 12.97 17.99 -5.01
CA ALA A 152 12.19 18.92 -4.23
C ALA A 152 12.84 20.33 -4.21
N SER A 153 12.03 21.37 -3.99
CA SER A 153 12.54 22.72 -3.84
C SER A 153 13.42 22.83 -2.58
N LYS A 154 14.46 23.68 -2.63
CA LYS A 154 15.38 23.90 -1.49
C LYS A 154 14.66 24.21 -0.19
N GLU A 155 13.52 24.91 -0.25
CA GLU A 155 12.72 25.29 0.91
C GLU A 155 11.92 24.11 1.49
N SER A 156 11.55 23.12 0.66
CA SER A 156 10.70 21.99 1.07
C SER A 156 11.50 20.74 1.46
N VAL A 157 12.74 20.56 0.99
CA VAL A 157 13.57 19.36 1.26
C VAL A 157 13.61 18.99 2.73
N ASN A 158 13.93 19.95 3.60
CA ASN A 158 14.02 19.70 5.05
C ASN A 158 12.68 19.28 5.65
N LYS A 159 11.57 19.89 5.22
CA LYS A 159 10.23 19.56 5.71
C LYS A 159 9.80 18.18 5.26
N ILE A 160 10.07 17.82 4.00
CA ILE A 160 9.78 16.50 3.44
C ILE A 160 10.56 15.43 4.21
N LYS A 161 11.86 15.62 4.43
CA LYS A 161 12.69 14.68 5.22
C LYS A 161 12.21 14.55 6.66
N MET A 162 11.80 15.65 7.30
CA MET A 162 11.23 15.58 8.67
C MET A 162 9.93 14.77 8.70
N ILE A 163 9.04 14.92 7.72
CA ILE A 163 7.82 14.11 7.63
C ILE A 163 8.21 12.64 7.43
N TRP A 164 9.09 12.34 6.47
CA TRP A 164 9.57 11.01 6.16
C TRP A 164 10.10 10.28 7.41
N GLN A 165 10.99 10.94 8.14
CA GLN A 165 11.56 10.40 9.37
C GLN A 165 10.54 10.27 10.52
N SER A 166 9.43 11.02 10.50
CA SER A 166 8.40 10.96 11.53
C SER A 166 7.44 9.78 11.35
N ILE A 167 7.42 9.11 10.18
CA ILE A 167 6.46 8.05 9.86
C ILE A 167 6.37 6.96 10.95
N PRO A 168 7.48 6.37 11.45
CA PRO A 168 7.39 5.39 12.52
C PRO A 168 6.72 5.92 13.79
N SER A 169 7.02 7.17 14.17
CA SER A 169 6.44 7.81 15.35
C SER A 169 4.95 8.13 15.17
N GLN A 170 4.51 8.46 13.96
CA GLN A 170 3.09 8.65 13.64
C GLN A 170 2.32 7.32 13.78
N LEU A 171 2.87 6.24 13.22
CA LEU A 171 2.26 4.91 13.24
C LEU A 171 2.30 4.22 14.61
N ALA A 172 3.25 4.57 15.48
CA ALA A 172 3.35 4.03 16.84
C ALA A 172 2.24 4.54 17.78
N LYS A 173 1.48 5.58 17.39
CA LYS A 173 0.37 6.08 18.22
C LYS A 173 -0.85 5.17 18.14
N GLU A 174 -1.58 5.06 19.24
CA GLU A 174 -2.83 4.30 19.31
C GLU A 174 -3.86 4.82 18.29
N ASN A 175 -4.05 6.14 18.26
CA ASN A 175 -4.77 6.82 17.18
C ASN A 175 -3.76 7.34 16.16
N LYS A 176 -3.64 6.66 15.04
CA LYS A 176 -2.65 6.94 13.97
C LYS A 176 -2.97 8.19 13.15
N LYS A 177 -3.93 9.03 13.58
CA LYS A 177 -4.16 10.34 12.96
C LYS A 177 -2.86 11.14 12.95
N PHE A 178 -2.54 11.74 11.80
CA PHE A 178 -1.32 12.53 11.64
C PHE A 178 -1.25 13.70 12.61
N ILE A 179 -0.15 13.78 13.35
CA ILE A 179 0.10 14.81 14.35
C ILE A 179 1.29 15.66 13.92
N TYR A 180 1.05 16.88 13.50
CA TYR A 180 2.12 17.80 13.07
C TYR A 180 3.18 18.05 14.16
N GLY A 181 2.77 18.04 15.43
CA GLY A 181 3.68 18.18 16.58
C GLY A 181 4.72 17.06 16.70
N LEU A 182 4.50 15.88 16.11
CA LEU A 182 5.49 14.79 16.05
C LEU A 182 6.54 15.02 14.97
N VAL A 183 6.24 15.83 13.96
CA VAL A 183 7.25 16.27 12.97
C VAL A 183 8.18 17.31 13.59
N LYS A 184 7.59 18.30 14.24
CA LYS A 184 8.30 19.35 14.97
C LYS A 184 7.35 20.00 15.98
N GLN A 185 7.83 20.30 17.19
CA GLN A 185 7.04 21.02 18.18
C GLN A 185 6.54 22.36 17.62
N GLY A 186 5.22 22.61 17.71
CA GLY A 186 4.60 23.83 17.19
C GLY A 186 4.32 23.83 15.68
N ALA A 187 4.60 22.72 14.96
CA ALA A 187 4.32 22.62 13.53
C ALA A 187 2.82 22.73 13.22
N ARG A 188 2.50 23.40 12.11
CA ARG A 188 1.12 23.65 11.66
C ARG A 188 0.89 23.05 10.26
N ALA A 189 -0.36 22.67 9.97
CA ALA A 189 -0.77 22.08 8.69
C ALA A 189 -0.25 22.88 7.49
N ARG A 190 -0.49 24.18 7.44
CA ARG A 190 -0.09 25.07 6.34
C ARG A 190 1.40 25.03 5.98
N GLU A 191 2.25 24.59 6.90
CA GLU A 191 3.71 24.56 6.72
C GLU A 191 4.20 23.27 6.10
N TYR A 192 3.43 22.17 6.23
CA TYR A 192 3.86 20.82 5.90
C TYR A 192 2.96 20.11 4.87
N GLU A 193 1.76 20.65 4.58
CA GLU A 193 0.80 20.00 3.70
C GLU A 193 1.37 19.78 2.29
N SER A 194 2.03 20.78 1.71
CA SER A 194 2.70 20.67 0.41
C SER A 194 3.79 19.59 0.42
N SER A 195 4.49 19.42 1.54
CA SER A 195 5.54 18.42 1.70
C SER A 195 4.98 17.01 1.83
N ILE A 196 3.81 16.85 2.49
CA ILE A 196 3.08 15.56 2.53
C ILE A 196 2.58 15.20 1.15
N ASN A 197 1.98 16.16 0.43
CA ASN A 197 1.50 15.93 -0.92
C ASN A 197 2.63 15.57 -1.87
N TRP A 198 3.80 16.21 -1.72
CA TRP A 198 4.99 15.84 -2.50
C TRP A 198 5.38 14.36 -2.32
N LEU A 199 5.45 13.86 -1.07
CA LEU A 199 5.73 12.45 -0.80
C LEU A 199 4.66 11.50 -1.36
N LYS A 200 3.38 11.92 -1.30
CA LYS A 200 2.27 11.18 -1.89
C LYS A 200 2.39 11.11 -3.42
N ASP A 201 2.66 12.25 -4.06
CA ASP A 201 2.76 12.36 -5.53
C ASP A 201 4.04 11.67 -6.06
N ALA A 202 5.07 11.54 -5.20
CA ALA A 202 6.25 10.71 -5.44
C ALA A 202 5.98 9.20 -5.29
N GLY A 203 4.77 8.79 -4.84
CA GLY A 203 4.44 7.38 -4.59
C GLY A 203 5.11 6.79 -3.35
N LEU A 204 5.75 7.61 -2.50
CA LEU A 204 6.50 7.16 -1.33
C LEU A 204 5.63 6.94 -0.10
N LEU A 205 4.44 7.55 -0.06
CA LEU A 205 3.47 7.35 1.02
C LEU A 205 2.03 7.35 0.52
N TYR A 206 1.17 6.71 1.30
CA TYR A 206 -0.28 6.80 1.18
C TYR A 206 -0.85 7.73 2.24
N LYS A 207 -1.77 8.60 1.84
CA LYS A 207 -2.52 9.51 2.71
C LYS A 207 -3.97 9.04 2.77
N ILE A 208 -4.38 8.48 3.91
CA ILE A 208 -5.69 7.87 4.12
C ILE A 208 -6.54 8.83 4.93
N HIS A 209 -7.56 9.39 4.31
CA HIS A 209 -8.43 10.38 4.92
C HIS A 209 -9.54 9.76 5.76
N ARG A 210 -9.98 10.50 6.77
CA ARG A 210 -11.18 10.17 7.54
C ARG A 210 -12.43 10.45 6.70
N ILE A 211 -13.47 9.64 6.89
CA ILE A 211 -14.82 10.02 6.46
C ILE A 211 -15.64 10.52 7.65
N THR A 212 -16.46 11.54 7.43
CA THR A 212 -17.34 12.13 8.46
C THR A 212 -18.62 11.32 8.63
N LYS A 213 -19.16 10.76 7.53
CA LYS A 213 -20.36 9.93 7.52
C LYS A 213 -20.16 8.76 6.56
N PRO A 214 -20.56 7.54 6.95
CA PRO A 214 -20.46 6.36 6.09
C PRO A 214 -21.65 6.30 5.12
N ASN A 215 -21.71 7.23 4.19
CA ASN A 215 -22.72 7.29 3.12
C ASN A 215 -22.04 7.24 1.76
N LEU A 216 -22.77 6.81 0.75
CA LEU A 216 -22.31 6.76 -0.64
C LEU A 216 -22.47 8.09 -1.36
N PRO A 217 -21.56 8.46 -2.23
CA PRO A 217 -20.22 7.89 -2.36
C PRO A 217 -19.31 8.34 -1.21
N LEU A 218 -18.46 7.44 -0.68
CA LEU A 218 -17.58 7.73 0.47
C LEU A 218 -16.73 8.99 0.26
N LYS A 219 -16.24 9.20 -0.95
CA LYS A 219 -15.42 10.36 -1.32
C LYS A 219 -16.10 11.72 -1.03
N SER A 220 -17.42 11.79 -1.08
CA SER A 220 -18.17 13.03 -0.78
C SER A 220 -18.18 13.39 0.71
N TYR A 221 -17.81 12.45 1.57
CA TYR A 221 -17.78 12.63 3.02
C TYR A 221 -16.36 12.66 3.59
N GLU A 222 -15.36 12.83 2.73
CA GLU A 222 -13.95 12.90 3.08
C GLU A 222 -13.66 14.15 3.94
N ASP A 223 -12.98 13.94 5.07
CA ASP A 223 -12.45 15.00 5.92
C ASP A 223 -10.98 15.24 5.59
N LEU A 224 -10.71 16.26 4.80
CA LEU A 224 -9.36 16.61 4.37
C LEU A 224 -8.44 17.04 5.53
N SER A 225 -9.02 17.42 6.67
CA SER A 225 -8.25 17.86 7.86
C SER A 225 -7.78 16.72 8.75
N ALA A 226 -8.30 15.52 8.55
CA ALA A 226 -7.99 14.34 9.36
C ALA A 226 -7.55 13.18 8.47
N PHE A 227 -6.30 12.78 8.60
CA PHE A 227 -5.73 11.69 7.80
C PHE A 227 -4.67 10.91 8.58
N LYS A 228 -4.39 9.70 8.10
CA LYS A 228 -3.26 8.86 8.49
C LYS A 228 -2.26 8.81 7.34
N ILE A 229 -0.99 8.57 7.65
CA ILE A 229 0.03 8.34 6.62
C ILE A 229 0.64 6.96 6.80
N TYR A 230 0.92 6.29 5.68
CA TYR A 230 1.57 4.98 5.61
C TYR A 230 2.64 5.03 4.53
N ILE A 231 3.74 4.30 4.72
CA ILE A 231 4.75 4.14 3.68
C ILE A 231 4.25 3.14 2.62
N HIS A 232 4.85 3.15 1.43
CA HIS A 232 4.40 2.27 0.35
C HIS A 232 4.81 0.79 0.52
N ASP A 233 5.81 0.47 1.38
CA ASP A 233 6.30 -0.90 1.60
C ASP A 233 6.53 -1.21 3.07
N ILE A 234 6.08 -2.40 3.51
CA ILE A 234 6.18 -2.85 4.90
C ILE A 234 7.61 -3.16 5.33
N GLY A 235 8.45 -3.72 4.45
CA GLY A 235 9.85 -4.01 4.74
C GLY A 235 10.65 -2.74 4.95
N LEU A 236 10.36 -1.70 4.14
CA LEU A 236 10.96 -0.37 4.33
C LEU A 236 10.48 0.27 5.64
N LEU A 237 9.20 0.09 6.03
CA LEU A 237 8.74 0.53 7.36
C LEU A 237 9.51 -0.15 8.49
N CYS A 238 9.72 -1.46 8.40
CA CYS A 238 10.52 -2.19 9.37
C CYS A 238 11.97 -1.68 9.44
N SER A 239 12.57 -1.35 8.29
CA SER A 239 13.91 -0.79 8.22
C SER A 239 13.98 0.60 8.82
N LEU A 240 13.06 1.48 8.47
CA LEU A 240 12.96 2.85 8.97
C LEU A 240 12.69 2.90 10.48
N SER A 241 11.95 1.92 10.99
CA SER A 241 11.65 1.76 12.43
C SER A 241 12.78 1.09 13.21
N GLY A 242 13.84 0.64 12.56
CA GLY A 242 14.97 -0.04 13.22
C GLY A 242 14.65 -1.45 13.77
N LEU A 243 13.56 -2.07 13.30
CA LEU A 243 13.16 -3.40 13.76
C LEU A 243 14.16 -4.48 13.28
N SER A 244 14.63 -5.34 14.19
CA SER A 244 15.53 -6.45 13.85
C SER A 244 14.75 -7.68 13.36
N ALA A 245 15.41 -8.55 12.57
CA ALA A 245 14.84 -9.83 12.16
C ALA A 245 14.48 -10.70 13.39
N LYS A 246 15.34 -10.71 14.41
CA LYS A 246 15.11 -11.44 15.66
C LYS A 246 13.80 -10.99 16.34
N THR A 247 13.55 -9.69 16.37
CA THR A 247 12.32 -9.12 16.95
C THR A 247 11.07 -9.63 16.25
N LEU A 248 11.10 -9.71 14.92
CA LEU A 248 9.94 -10.10 14.11
C LEU A 248 9.71 -11.61 14.07
N LEU A 249 10.79 -12.41 14.01
CA LEU A 249 10.72 -13.84 13.74
C LEU A 249 10.66 -14.70 15.00
N GLU A 250 11.40 -14.31 16.06
CA GLU A 250 11.60 -15.14 17.25
C GLU A 250 10.71 -14.77 18.45
N ASN A 251 10.16 -13.54 18.51
CA ASN A 251 9.47 -13.04 19.70
C ASN A 251 7.99 -12.76 19.50
N ASP A 252 7.13 -13.62 20.05
CA ASP A 252 5.70 -13.37 20.12
C ASP A 252 5.33 -12.15 21.01
N ARG A 253 6.17 -11.75 21.95
CA ARG A 253 5.92 -10.65 22.89
C ARG A 253 6.34 -9.27 22.40
N LEU A 254 7.47 -9.12 21.72
CA LEU A 254 7.92 -7.82 21.17
C LEU A 254 7.12 -7.37 19.94
N PHE A 255 6.41 -8.29 19.34
CA PHE A 255 5.47 -8.02 18.28
C PHE A 255 4.22 -7.26 18.77
N THR A 256 4.04 -6.98 20.06
CA THR A 256 2.77 -6.48 20.60
C THR A 256 2.56 -4.98 20.44
N GLU A 257 3.54 -4.11 20.62
CA GLU A 257 3.31 -2.65 20.56
C GLU A 257 3.32 -2.07 19.14
N PHE A 258 4.27 -2.46 18.31
CA PHE A 258 4.33 -2.00 16.91
C PHE A 258 3.59 -2.95 15.93
N LYS A 259 3.13 -4.10 16.41
CA LYS A 259 2.45 -5.15 15.65
C LYS A 259 1.18 -4.64 14.96
N GLY A 260 0.35 -3.88 15.66
CA GLY A 260 -0.85 -3.29 15.08
C GLY A 260 -0.55 -2.42 13.87
N SER A 261 0.50 -1.60 13.95
CA SER A 261 0.91 -0.70 12.88
C SER A 261 1.43 -1.44 11.64
N LEU A 262 2.24 -2.48 11.84
CA LEU A 262 2.71 -3.34 10.74
C LEU A 262 1.56 -4.09 10.08
N THR A 263 0.62 -4.60 10.87
CA THR A 263 -0.52 -5.35 10.34
C THR A 263 -1.46 -4.45 9.55
N GLU A 264 -1.71 -3.22 10.01
CA GLU A 264 -2.49 -2.24 9.25
C GLU A 264 -1.75 -1.79 7.98
N GLN A 265 -0.43 -1.55 8.07
CA GLN A 265 0.42 -1.25 6.91
C GLN A 265 0.31 -2.35 5.85
N TYR A 266 0.39 -3.61 6.26
CA TYR A 266 0.25 -4.76 5.39
C TYR A 266 -1.12 -4.80 4.71
N VAL A 267 -2.20 -4.72 5.49
CA VAL A 267 -3.57 -4.75 4.93
C VAL A 267 -3.80 -3.58 3.97
N LEU A 268 -3.29 -2.39 4.27
CA LEU A 268 -3.37 -1.26 3.35
C LEU A 268 -2.64 -1.51 2.04
N GLN A 269 -1.40 -2.02 2.12
CA GLN A 269 -0.58 -2.32 0.95
C GLN A 269 -1.27 -3.33 0.02
N GLU A 270 -1.81 -4.40 0.59
CA GLU A 270 -2.57 -5.41 -0.17
C GLU A 270 -3.88 -4.85 -0.74
N LEU A 271 -4.65 -4.03 0.01
CA LEU A 271 -5.87 -3.39 -0.50
C LEU A 271 -5.59 -2.52 -1.72
N ILE A 272 -4.50 -1.77 -1.70
CA ILE A 272 -4.13 -0.89 -2.81
C ILE A 272 -3.64 -1.70 -4.01
N ALA A 273 -2.80 -2.71 -3.80
CA ALA A 273 -2.19 -3.47 -4.89
C ALA A 273 -3.15 -4.51 -5.51
N GLU A 274 -3.95 -5.20 -4.69
CA GLU A 274 -4.84 -6.28 -5.15
C GLU A 274 -6.25 -5.81 -5.53
N CYS A 275 -6.74 -4.72 -4.90
CA CYS A 275 -8.08 -4.20 -5.14
C CYS A 275 -8.10 -2.83 -5.84
N GLU A 276 -6.93 -2.27 -6.18
CA GLU A 276 -6.75 -0.94 -6.80
C GLU A 276 -7.56 0.17 -6.08
N THR A 277 -7.78 0.00 -4.76
CA THR A 277 -8.66 0.85 -3.98
C THR A 277 -7.89 1.53 -2.85
N ILE A 278 -7.93 2.85 -2.81
CA ILE A 278 -7.44 3.64 -1.67
C ILE A 278 -8.58 3.72 -0.64
N PRO A 279 -8.45 3.08 0.51
CA PRO A 279 -9.49 3.10 1.53
C PRO A 279 -9.54 4.46 2.24
N PHE A 280 -10.60 4.66 3.00
CA PHE A 280 -10.70 5.68 4.04
C PHE A 280 -10.58 5.02 5.42
N TYR A 281 -10.56 5.83 6.48
CA TYR A 281 -10.82 5.35 7.83
C TYR A 281 -12.01 6.09 8.44
N TRP A 282 -12.57 5.55 9.50
CA TRP A 282 -13.67 6.18 10.20
C TRP A 282 -13.39 6.29 11.69
N SER A 283 -13.77 7.40 12.29
CA SER A 283 -13.87 7.56 13.73
C SER A 283 -15.12 8.36 14.08
N ASN A 284 -15.70 8.06 15.23
CA ASN A 284 -16.80 8.89 15.74
C ASN A 284 -16.29 10.27 16.19
N ASP A 285 -17.20 11.22 16.40
CA ASP A 285 -16.85 12.61 16.75
C ASP A 285 -16.07 12.73 18.06
N THR A 286 -16.26 11.80 18.98
CA THR A 286 -15.54 11.74 20.27
C THR A 286 -14.23 10.96 20.19
N SER A 287 -13.89 10.39 19.03
CA SER A 287 -12.74 9.51 18.80
C SER A 287 -12.64 8.31 19.77
N THR A 288 -13.77 7.88 20.34
CA THR A 288 -13.86 6.70 21.23
C THR A 288 -14.10 5.41 20.48
N ALA A 289 -14.50 5.49 19.21
CA ALA A 289 -14.65 4.36 18.29
C ALA A 289 -13.98 4.72 16.96
N GLU A 290 -13.15 3.82 16.48
CA GLU A 290 -12.42 3.96 15.22
C GLU A 290 -12.44 2.64 14.47
N LEU A 291 -12.51 2.69 13.15
CA LEU A 291 -12.27 1.59 12.23
C LEU A 291 -10.98 1.85 11.47
N ASP A 292 -10.17 0.82 11.32
CA ASP A 292 -8.88 0.93 10.67
C ASP A 292 -9.02 1.36 9.22
N PHE A 293 -9.93 0.70 8.48
CA PHE A 293 -10.26 1.07 7.11
C PHE A 293 -11.76 0.96 6.84
N ILE A 294 -12.19 1.65 5.79
CA ILE A 294 -13.50 1.55 5.19
C ILE A 294 -13.35 1.71 3.68
N VAL A 295 -13.95 0.81 2.94
CA VAL A 295 -13.90 0.80 1.48
C VAL A 295 -15.31 0.88 0.90
N GLN A 296 -15.38 1.36 -0.32
CA GLN A 296 -16.60 1.29 -1.12
C GLN A 296 -16.37 0.26 -2.22
N PHE A 297 -17.20 -0.78 -2.25
CA PHE A 297 -17.33 -1.70 -3.36
C PHE A 297 -18.71 -1.49 -3.98
N ASP A 298 -18.75 -0.90 -5.17
CA ASP A 298 -19.97 -0.51 -5.86
C ASP A 298 -20.91 0.32 -4.99
N ASP A 299 -22.03 -0.23 -4.60
CA ASP A 299 -23.07 0.36 -3.75
C ASP A 299 -22.95 -0.02 -2.27
N LYS A 300 -21.89 -0.75 -1.89
CA LYS A 300 -21.69 -1.21 -0.52
C LYS A 300 -20.55 -0.48 0.18
N ILE A 301 -20.82 -0.15 1.43
CA ILE A 301 -19.80 0.38 2.34
C ILE A 301 -19.34 -0.76 3.24
N VAL A 302 -18.07 -1.11 3.13
CA VAL A 302 -17.49 -2.25 3.84
C VAL A 302 -16.46 -1.77 4.86
N PRO A 303 -16.81 -1.80 6.17
CA PRO A 303 -15.87 -1.51 7.23
C PRO A 303 -14.89 -2.67 7.42
N ILE A 304 -13.64 -2.33 7.71
CA ILE A 304 -12.53 -3.25 7.90
C ILE A 304 -11.88 -2.97 9.25
N GLU A 305 -11.79 -4.02 10.06
CA GLU A 305 -11.05 -4.02 11.33
C GLU A 305 -9.84 -4.94 11.20
N VAL A 306 -8.69 -4.50 11.67
CA VAL A 306 -7.43 -5.24 11.60
C VAL A 306 -6.95 -5.61 12.99
N LYS A 307 -6.66 -6.88 13.21
CA LYS A 307 -6.16 -7.42 14.49
C LYS A 307 -4.84 -8.15 14.27
N ALA A 308 -3.85 -7.76 15.01
CA ALA A 308 -2.53 -8.38 14.95
C ALA A 308 -2.43 -9.71 15.73
N THR A 309 -3.52 -10.19 16.32
CA THR A 309 -3.58 -11.39 17.16
C THR A 309 -4.78 -12.25 16.77
N THR A 310 -4.97 -13.37 17.48
CA THR A 310 -6.18 -14.21 17.36
C THR A 310 -7.38 -13.68 18.15
N ASN A 311 -7.21 -12.57 18.90
CA ASN A 311 -8.31 -11.96 19.67
C ASN A 311 -9.25 -11.20 18.74
N LEU A 312 -10.48 -11.69 18.65
CA LEU A 312 -11.53 -11.19 17.77
C LEU A 312 -12.43 -10.13 18.42
N GLN A 313 -12.05 -9.54 19.54
CA GLN A 313 -12.81 -8.45 20.13
C GLN A 313 -12.73 -7.20 19.24
N ALA A 314 -13.88 -6.72 18.77
CA ALA A 314 -14.00 -5.57 17.86
C ALA A 314 -15.25 -4.74 18.25
N LYS A 315 -15.13 -3.97 19.34
CA LYS A 315 -16.26 -3.15 19.84
C LYS A 315 -16.66 -2.07 18.83
N SER A 316 -15.68 -1.38 18.24
CA SER A 316 -15.91 -0.33 17.26
C SER A 316 -16.61 -0.85 16.00
N LEU A 317 -16.18 -2.00 15.47
CA LEU A 317 -16.81 -2.64 14.31
C LEU A 317 -18.28 -3.01 14.59
N LYS A 318 -18.55 -3.62 15.74
CA LYS A 318 -19.93 -3.97 16.13
C LYS A 318 -20.82 -2.73 16.29
N GLN A 319 -20.27 -1.67 16.91
CA GLN A 319 -21.00 -0.41 17.07
C GLN A 319 -21.28 0.25 15.70
N PHE A 320 -20.34 0.20 14.79
CA PHE A 320 -20.51 0.73 13.43
C PHE A 320 -21.60 -0.03 12.67
N ILE A 321 -21.56 -1.36 12.68
CA ILE A 321 -22.55 -2.23 12.01
C ILE A 321 -23.96 -1.92 12.52
N GLN A 322 -24.14 -1.82 13.83
CA GLN A 322 -25.44 -1.54 14.42
C GLN A 322 -26.03 -0.17 14.02
N LYS A 323 -25.15 0.82 13.81
CA LYS A 323 -25.58 2.19 13.49
C LYS A 323 -25.85 2.43 12.00
N ASN A 324 -25.23 1.67 11.11
CA ASN A 324 -25.12 2.03 9.70
C ASN A 324 -25.70 0.97 8.74
N ASN A 325 -26.53 0.05 9.22
CA ASN A 325 -27.17 -1.01 8.39
C ASN A 325 -26.16 -1.72 7.48
N THR A 326 -25.00 -2.07 8.01
CA THR A 326 -23.91 -2.71 7.27
C THR A 326 -24.29 -4.13 6.91
N GLU A 327 -24.15 -4.50 5.64
CA GLU A 327 -24.44 -5.85 5.13
C GLU A 327 -23.21 -6.76 5.12
N LEU A 328 -22.02 -6.17 5.00
CA LEU A 328 -20.74 -6.87 4.91
C LEU A 328 -19.68 -6.11 5.69
N ALA A 329 -18.90 -6.84 6.46
CA ALA A 329 -17.76 -6.31 7.19
C ALA A 329 -16.61 -7.32 7.21
N PHE A 330 -15.37 -6.86 7.14
CA PHE A 330 -14.21 -7.72 7.24
C PHE A 330 -13.46 -7.49 8.55
N ARG A 331 -12.97 -8.58 9.14
CA ARG A 331 -12.04 -8.54 10.25
C ARG A 331 -10.84 -9.41 9.93
N PHE A 332 -9.70 -8.78 9.67
CA PHE A 332 -8.44 -9.47 9.42
C PHE A 332 -7.72 -9.78 10.72
N SER A 333 -7.23 -11.00 10.87
CA SER A 333 -6.53 -11.44 12.08
C SER A 333 -5.65 -12.67 11.83
N LEU A 334 -4.97 -13.17 12.86
CA LEU A 334 -4.28 -14.48 12.80
C LEU A 334 -5.21 -15.64 13.20
N ALA A 335 -6.51 -15.40 13.44
CA ALA A 335 -7.50 -16.44 13.65
C ALA A 335 -7.84 -17.15 12.33
N ASP A 336 -8.47 -18.33 12.46
CA ASP A 336 -8.96 -19.07 11.29
C ASP A 336 -10.15 -18.37 10.64
N TYR A 337 -10.39 -18.67 9.38
CA TYR A 337 -11.54 -18.17 8.67
C TYR A 337 -12.84 -18.56 9.39
N LYS A 338 -13.71 -17.58 9.58
CA LYS A 338 -15.04 -17.78 10.12
C LYS A 338 -16.01 -16.81 9.48
N GLU A 339 -17.12 -17.31 9.01
CA GLU A 339 -18.19 -16.51 8.43
C GLU A 339 -19.36 -16.44 9.39
N ASN A 340 -19.76 -15.22 9.72
CA ASN A 340 -21.02 -14.91 10.38
C ASN A 340 -21.89 -14.15 9.38
N GLU A 341 -23.14 -13.86 9.70
CA GLU A 341 -24.10 -13.22 8.77
C GLU A 341 -23.53 -11.92 8.13
N ILE A 342 -22.85 -11.09 8.89
CA ILE A 342 -22.33 -9.79 8.44
C ILE A 342 -20.79 -9.76 8.46
N ILE A 343 -20.16 -10.29 9.53
CA ILE A 343 -18.71 -10.21 9.71
C ILE A 343 -18.06 -11.46 9.14
N LYS A 344 -17.11 -11.26 8.23
CA LYS A 344 -16.21 -12.30 7.77
C LYS A 344 -14.87 -12.14 8.45
N ASP A 345 -14.51 -13.15 9.25
CA ASP A 345 -13.19 -13.27 9.87
C ASP A 345 -12.25 -13.91 8.85
N ILE A 346 -11.29 -13.14 8.38
CA ILE A 346 -10.37 -13.55 7.33
C ILE A 346 -8.95 -13.60 7.90
N PRO A 347 -8.23 -14.72 7.75
CA PRO A 347 -6.82 -14.77 8.11
C PRO A 347 -6.03 -13.71 7.33
N LEU A 348 -5.05 -13.07 7.98
CA LEU A 348 -4.22 -12.04 7.33
C LEU A 348 -3.57 -12.54 6.04
N TYR A 349 -3.13 -13.78 5.99
CA TYR A 349 -2.51 -14.37 4.80
C TYR A 349 -3.51 -14.63 3.66
N ASP A 350 -4.82 -14.61 3.95
CA ASP A 350 -5.91 -14.79 2.98
C ASP A 350 -6.54 -13.44 2.54
N MET A 351 -5.85 -12.33 2.81
CA MET A 351 -6.32 -11.00 2.47
C MET A 351 -6.68 -10.84 0.98
N PRO A 352 -5.97 -11.42 0.00
CA PRO A 352 -6.29 -11.31 -1.42
C PRO A 352 -7.72 -11.74 -1.81
N ILE A 353 -8.41 -12.54 -0.97
CA ILE A 353 -9.82 -12.91 -1.21
C ILE A 353 -10.75 -11.69 -1.34
N VAL A 354 -10.37 -10.55 -0.76
CA VAL A 354 -11.21 -9.34 -0.74
C VAL A 354 -11.50 -8.83 -2.15
N LYS A 355 -10.59 -9.00 -3.10
CA LYS A 355 -10.81 -8.61 -4.50
C LYS A 355 -12.07 -9.23 -5.11
N PHE A 356 -12.40 -10.46 -4.73
CA PHE A 356 -13.58 -11.14 -5.24
C PHE A 356 -14.91 -10.60 -4.70
N TYR A 357 -14.88 -9.78 -3.66
CA TYR A 357 -16.06 -9.08 -3.16
C TYR A 357 -16.28 -7.73 -3.86
N GLY A 358 -15.24 -7.20 -4.54
CA GLY A 358 -15.31 -6.02 -5.38
C GLY A 358 -15.58 -6.31 -6.86
N GLU A 359 -15.30 -7.53 -7.33
CA GLU A 359 -15.40 -7.92 -8.74
C GLU A 359 -16.83 -8.19 -9.25
N THR A 360 -17.86 -8.01 -8.45
CA THR A 360 -19.24 -8.30 -8.90
C THR A 360 -19.77 -7.35 -9.97
N CYS A 361 -19.01 -6.29 -10.35
CA CYS A 361 -19.43 -5.30 -11.34
C CYS A 361 -18.45 -4.92 -12.45
N SER A 362 -17.27 -5.53 -12.57
CA SER A 362 -16.36 -5.20 -13.69
C SER A 362 -16.51 -6.10 -14.94
N CYS A 363 -17.55 -6.91 -15.04
CA CYS A 363 -17.91 -7.64 -16.26
C CYS A 363 -18.89 -6.82 -17.10
N GLY A 364 -18.44 -5.69 -17.63
CA GLY A 364 -19.26 -4.85 -18.49
C GLY A 364 -18.49 -3.65 -19.05
N ILE A 365 -17.44 -3.89 -19.80
CA ILE A 365 -16.98 -3.07 -20.94
C ILE A 365 -16.34 -4.02 -21.94
#